data_cf06885dc2b693cc76d25c9d7803e132
#
_entry.id   cf06885dc2b693cc76d25c9d7803e132
#
_cell.length_a   1.000
_cell.length_b   1.000
_cell.length_c   1.000
_cell.angle_alpha   90.00
_cell.angle_beta   90.00
_cell.angle_gamma   90.00
#
_symmetry.space_group_name_H-M   'P 1'
#
loop_
_entity.id
_entity.type
_entity.pdbx_description
1 polymer ?
#
loop_
_entity_poly.entity_id
_entity_poly.type
_entity_poly.pdbx_seq_one_letter_code
_entity_poly.pdbx_strand_id
1 'polypeptide(L)'
;QASGMGQPSLGIYAHELFQFYGVQKIIRVGSCGGISPNVKVGDIVVALTSSTDSAMSKNLVPGFMISPCCDYYLLEQFMQNCSFAHVGPIISNDYFYQPNPDWFKPLMDLGILAVDMETHLLYTLAMRHCKCALSVNTVSDHLLGGVEMSSEQRESGLNTMIETVLESV
;
A
#
# COMPACT_ATOMS: atom_id res chain seq x y z
N GLN A 1 13.70 -7.29 -2.12
CA GLN A 1 14.46 -6.16 -1.61
C GLN A 1 13.60 -5.34 -0.65
N ALA A 2 14.16 -4.88 0.48
CA ALA A 2 13.49 -3.95 1.37
C ALA A 2 13.42 -2.55 0.73
N SER A 3 12.28 -1.87 0.92
CA SER A 3 12.04 -0.52 0.37
C SER A 3 12.35 0.62 1.35
N GLY A 4 12.67 0.29 2.60
CA GLY A 4 12.69 1.26 3.69
C GLY A 4 11.27 1.70 4.08
N MET A 5 11.16 2.66 4.97
CA MET A 5 9.88 3.24 5.42
C MET A 5 9.63 4.58 4.72
N GLY A 6 8.38 4.77 4.32
CA GLY A 6 7.87 6.02 3.77
C GLY A 6 8.13 6.21 2.27
N GLN A 7 7.34 7.09 1.68
CA GLN A 7 7.38 7.41 0.26
C GLN A 7 8.76 7.83 -0.23
N PRO A 8 9.53 8.68 0.48
CA PRO A 8 10.85 9.08 0.01
C PRO A 8 11.83 7.90 -0.14
N SER A 9 11.84 6.97 0.82
CA SER A 9 12.73 5.80 0.79
C SER A 9 12.36 4.86 -0.37
N LEU A 10 11.08 4.46 -0.45
CA LEU A 10 10.58 3.65 -1.55
C LEU A 10 10.81 4.32 -2.90
N GLY A 11 10.61 5.63 -2.97
CA GLY A 11 10.74 6.41 -4.20
C GLY A 11 12.12 6.30 -4.84
N ILE A 12 13.19 6.28 -4.03
CA ILE A 12 14.56 6.08 -4.52
C ILE A 12 14.68 4.71 -5.18
N TYR A 13 14.32 3.64 -4.46
CA TYR A 13 14.45 2.27 -4.96
C TYR A 13 13.57 2.00 -6.18
N ALA A 14 12.30 2.40 -6.13
CA ALA A 14 11.37 2.17 -7.25
C ALA A 14 11.81 2.93 -8.51
N HIS A 15 12.26 4.19 -8.36
CA HIS A 15 12.79 4.96 -9.48
C HIS A 15 14.01 4.29 -10.12
N GLU A 16 15.00 3.87 -9.31
CA GLU A 16 16.20 3.21 -9.82
C GLU A 16 15.86 1.89 -10.50
N LEU A 17 15.00 1.06 -9.91
CA LEU A 17 14.58 -0.22 -10.48
C LEU A 17 13.90 -0.02 -11.85
N PHE A 18 13.00 0.93 -11.98
CA PHE A 18 12.34 1.22 -13.24
C PHE A 18 13.26 1.85 -14.26
N GLN A 19 14.09 2.83 -13.85
CA GLN A 19 14.88 3.64 -14.76
C GLN A 19 16.18 2.97 -15.22
N PHE A 20 16.89 2.31 -14.31
CA PHE A 20 18.26 1.83 -14.57
C PHE A 20 18.37 0.31 -14.65
N TYR A 21 17.48 -0.42 -14.00
CA TYR A 21 17.53 -1.89 -13.97
C TYR A 21 16.51 -2.56 -14.89
N GLY A 22 15.73 -1.79 -15.63
CA GLY A 22 14.79 -2.30 -16.62
C GLY A 22 13.62 -3.10 -16.05
N VAL A 23 13.34 -2.95 -14.74
CA VAL A 23 12.22 -3.63 -14.09
C VAL A 23 10.90 -3.16 -14.70
N GLN A 24 10.02 -4.10 -15.04
CA GLN A 24 8.72 -3.80 -15.66
C GLN A 24 7.59 -3.82 -14.65
N LYS A 25 7.70 -4.63 -13.60
CA LYS A 25 6.66 -4.84 -12.59
C LYS A 25 7.26 -4.76 -11.19
N ILE A 26 6.61 -4.03 -10.30
CA ILE A 26 6.97 -4.02 -8.86
C ILE A 26 5.71 -4.39 -8.07
N ILE A 27 5.80 -5.45 -7.27
CA ILE A 27 4.80 -5.79 -6.28
C ILE A 27 5.36 -5.49 -4.90
N ARG A 28 4.73 -4.54 -4.21
CA ARG A 28 5.03 -4.26 -2.81
C ARG A 28 4.26 -5.25 -1.93
N VAL A 29 4.97 -5.92 -1.06
CA VAL A 29 4.41 -6.72 0.02
C VAL A 29 4.77 -6.05 1.34
N GLY A 30 3.77 -5.67 2.12
CA GLY A 30 4.00 -4.87 3.32
C GLY A 30 2.92 -5.04 4.38
N SER A 31 2.98 -4.20 5.40
CA SER A 31 1.93 -4.06 6.40
C SER A 31 1.17 -2.75 6.23
N CYS A 32 -0.02 -2.69 6.82
CA CYS A 32 -0.86 -1.50 6.89
C CYS A 32 -1.65 -1.47 8.20
N GLY A 33 -2.09 -0.27 8.61
CA GLY A 33 -3.06 -0.08 9.67
C GLY A 33 -4.49 -0.12 9.10
N GLY A 34 -5.37 -0.94 9.69
CA GLY A 34 -6.77 -1.00 9.29
C GLY A 34 -7.55 0.28 9.70
N ILE A 35 -8.33 0.84 8.80
CA ILE A 35 -9.22 1.99 9.03
C ILE A 35 -10.68 1.55 9.01
N SER A 36 -11.06 0.78 8.00
CA SER A 36 -12.44 0.34 7.81
C SER A 36 -12.85 -0.72 8.83
N PRO A 37 -14.08 -0.66 9.39
CA PRO A 37 -14.60 -1.71 10.26
C PRO A 37 -14.75 -3.08 9.55
N ASN A 38 -14.66 -3.10 8.21
CA ASN A 38 -14.80 -4.31 7.42
C ASN A 38 -13.47 -5.11 7.28
N VAL A 39 -12.36 -4.54 7.72
CA VAL A 39 -11.06 -5.23 7.73
C VAL A 39 -10.64 -5.56 9.16
N LYS A 40 -9.90 -6.64 9.36
CA LYS A 40 -9.43 -7.09 10.67
C LYS A 40 -7.92 -7.27 10.65
N VAL A 41 -7.31 -7.26 11.82
CA VAL A 41 -5.90 -7.62 11.97
C VAL A 41 -5.67 -9.03 11.42
N GLY A 42 -4.70 -9.18 10.53
CA GLY A 42 -4.40 -10.41 9.80
C GLY A 42 -5.02 -10.49 8.41
N ASP A 43 -6.01 -9.66 8.08
CA ASP A 43 -6.58 -9.64 6.75
C ASP A 43 -5.58 -9.09 5.70
N ILE A 44 -5.75 -9.53 4.45
CA ILE A 44 -5.00 -9.01 3.31
C ILE A 44 -5.80 -7.88 2.64
N VAL A 45 -5.16 -6.74 2.47
CA VAL A 45 -5.69 -5.57 1.74
C VAL A 45 -4.86 -5.33 0.49
N VAL A 46 -5.50 -5.35 -0.67
CA VAL A 46 -4.91 -4.97 -1.95
C VAL A 46 -5.33 -3.55 -2.28
N ALA A 47 -4.37 -2.68 -2.44
CA ALA A 47 -4.61 -1.28 -2.74
C ALA A 47 -5.03 -1.10 -4.21
N LEU A 48 -6.31 -0.81 -4.44
CA LEU A 48 -6.79 -0.45 -5.78
C LEU A 48 -6.27 0.93 -6.19
N THR A 49 -6.37 1.89 -5.27
CA THR A 49 -5.86 3.26 -5.40
C THR A 49 -5.27 3.70 -4.07
N SER A 50 -4.43 4.72 -4.07
CA SER A 50 -3.94 5.30 -2.83
C SER A 50 -4.04 6.82 -2.86
N SER A 51 -4.72 7.39 -1.86
CA SER A 51 -4.64 8.80 -1.50
C SER A 51 -3.35 9.09 -0.74
N THR A 52 -3.03 10.37 -0.47
CA THR A 52 -1.87 10.73 0.35
C THR A 52 -2.01 12.12 0.94
N ASP A 53 -1.35 12.34 2.09
CA ASP A 53 -1.09 13.66 2.67
C ASP A 53 0.27 14.23 2.22
N SER A 54 1.09 13.43 1.53
CA SER A 54 2.43 13.80 1.10
C SER A 54 2.45 14.88 0.01
N ALA A 55 3.46 15.72 0.05
CA ALA A 55 3.76 16.65 -1.03
C ALA A 55 4.52 16.01 -2.23
N MET A 56 4.94 14.75 -2.12
CA MET A 56 5.77 14.09 -3.14
C MET A 56 5.13 14.12 -4.53
N SER A 57 3.86 13.71 -4.64
CA SER A 57 3.14 13.71 -5.92
C SER A 57 2.94 15.10 -6.49
N LYS A 58 2.67 16.10 -5.64
CA LYS A 58 2.54 17.51 -6.06
C LYS A 58 3.85 18.05 -6.63
N ASN A 59 4.97 17.61 -6.10
CA ASN A 59 6.30 17.99 -6.60
C ASN A 59 6.64 17.30 -7.93
N LEU A 60 6.17 16.06 -8.12
CA LEU A 60 6.36 15.33 -9.37
C LEU A 60 5.49 15.84 -10.52
N VAL A 61 4.27 16.29 -10.22
CA VAL A 61 3.29 16.77 -11.20
C VAL A 61 2.67 18.09 -10.70
N PRO A 62 3.42 19.20 -10.76
CA PRO A 62 2.94 20.48 -10.25
C PRO A 62 1.65 20.95 -10.94
N GLY A 63 0.69 21.42 -10.14
CA GLY A 63 -0.56 21.98 -10.65
C GLY A 63 -1.68 20.97 -10.92
N PHE A 64 -1.44 19.67 -10.72
CA PHE A 64 -2.43 18.63 -10.92
C PHE A 64 -2.62 17.75 -9.68
N MET A 65 -3.84 17.27 -9.50
CA MET A 65 -4.14 16.15 -8.62
C MET A 65 -4.21 14.89 -9.49
N ILE A 66 -3.42 13.90 -9.15
CA ILE A 66 -3.38 12.62 -9.85
C ILE A 66 -4.10 11.55 -9.04
N SER A 67 -4.55 10.49 -9.70
CA SER A 67 -5.24 9.34 -9.07
C SER A 67 -4.43 8.07 -9.30
N PRO A 68 -3.36 7.83 -8.52
CA PRO A 68 -2.54 6.65 -8.69
C PRO A 68 -3.34 5.38 -8.38
N CYS A 69 -3.21 4.39 -9.27
CA CYS A 69 -3.90 3.12 -9.15
C CYS A 69 -2.95 1.96 -9.47
N CYS A 70 -3.35 0.77 -9.02
CA CYS A 70 -2.65 -0.46 -9.35
C CYS A 70 -2.76 -0.81 -10.83
N ASP A 71 -1.89 -1.69 -11.28
CA ASP A 71 -2.04 -2.35 -12.58
C ASP A 71 -3.17 -3.40 -12.50
N TYR A 72 -4.10 -3.33 -13.46
CA TYR A 72 -5.26 -4.23 -13.49
C TYR A 72 -4.88 -5.69 -13.63
N TYR A 73 -3.92 -6.01 -14.50
CA TYR A 73 -3.54 -7.41 -14.75
C TYR A 73 -2.80 -8.03 -13.56
N LEU A 74 -1.97 -7.25 -12.87
CA LEU A 74 -1.35 -7.72 -11.62
C LEU A 74 -2.39 -7.97 -10.53
N LEU A 75 -3.38 -7.08 -10.42
CA LEU A 75 -4.49 -7.27 -9.49
C LEU A 75 -5.29 -8.53 -9.83
N GLU A 76 -5.67 -8.71 -11.09
CA GLU A 76 -6.43 -9.87 -11.57
C GLU A 76 -5.68 -11.16 -11.28
N GLN A 77 -4.39 -11.25 -11.62
CA GLN A 77 -3.54 -12.42 -11.32
C GLN A 77 -3.50 -12.74 -9.83
N PHE A 78 -3.28 -11.72 -8.98
CA PHE A 78 -3.28 -11.93 -7.54
C PHE A 78 -4.62 -12.43 -7.02
N MET A 79 -5.74 -11.87 -7.46
CA MET A 79 -7.09 -12.25 -7.00
C MET A 79 -7.51 -13.65 -7.40
N GLN A 80 -6.92 -14.25 -8.45
CA GLN A 80 -7.13 -15.65 -8.81
C GLN A 80 -6.63 -16.61 -7.71
N ASN A 81 -5.58 -16.21 -6.97
CA ASN A 81 -5.00 -17.02 -5.89
C ASN A 81 -5.42 -16.55 -4.48
N CYS A 82 -6.01 -15.35 -4.35
CA CYS A 82 -6.40 -14.77 -3.08
C CYS A 82 -7.78 -14.10 -3.15
N SER A 83 -8.82 -14.87 -3.42
CA SER A 83 -10.20 -14.37 -3.58
C SER A 83 -10.81 -13.76 -2.30
N PHE A 84 -10.20 -13.99 -1.15
CA PHE A 84 -10.65 -13.47 0.15
C PHE A 84 -10.02 -12.12 0.54
N ALA A 85 -9.08 -11.61 -0.25
CA ALA A 85 -8.47 -10.31 0.02
C ALA A 85 -9.47 -9.16 -0.17
N HIS A 86 -9.35 -8.13 0.66
CA HIS A 86 -10.10 -6.89 0.50
C HIS A 86 -9.44 -6.03 -0.56
N VAL A 87 -10.18 -5.65 -1.59
CA VAL A 87 -9.69 -4.74 -2.65
C VAL A 87 -10.37 -3.40 -2.52
N GLY A 88 -9.62 -2.32 -2.41
CA GLY A 88 -10.20 -0.98 -2.31
C GLY A 88 -9.19 0.14 -2.12
N PRO A 89 -9.68 1.37 -1.91
CA PRO A 89 -8.83 2.53 -1.69
C PRO A 89 -8.11 2.45 -0.34
N ILE A 90 -6.84 2.88 -0.34
CA ILE A 90 -6.08 3.11 0.88
C ILE A 90 -5.52 4.54 0.92
N ILE A 91 -4.84 4.90 1.98
CA ILE A 91 -4.10 6.15 2.08
C ILE A 91 -2.64 5.88 2.47
N SER A 92 -1.70 6.60 1.86
CA SER A 92 -0.29 6.61 2.26
C SER A 92 0.05 7.91 2.97
N ASN A 93 0.41 7.81 4.25
CA ASN A 93 0.75 8.96 5.09
C ASN A 93 2.27 9.08 5.28
N ASP A 94 2.77 10.32 5.36
CA ASP A 94 4.17 10.58 5.70
C ASP A 94 4.42 10.59 7.21
N TYR A 95 3.38 10.80 8.02
CA TYR A 95 3.50 10.95 9.46
C TYR A 95 2.83 9.81 10.21
N PHE A 96 3.65 8.96 10.84
CA PHE A 96 3.17 7.77 11.56
C PHE A 96 2.49 8.13 12.89
N TYR A 97 3.09 9.00 13.69
CA TYR A 97 2.57 9.41 15.00
C TYR A 97 1.65 10.63 14.87
N GLN A 98 0.44 10.40 14.40
CA GLN A 98 -0.54 11.46 14.17
C GLN A 98 -0.95 12.17 15.48
N PRO A 99 -0.90 13.51 15.55
CA PRO A 99 -1.24 14.24 16.77
C PRO A 99 -2.71 14.19 17.14
N ASN A 100 -3.59 14.02 16.15
CA ASN A 100 -5.02 13.82 16.36
C ASN A 100 -5.35 12.33 16.34
N PRO A 101 -5.79 11.70 17.43
CA PRO A 101 -6.10 10.27 17.44
C PRO A 101 -7.27 9.88 16.51
N ASP A 102 -8.12 10.83 16.17
CA ASP A 102 -9.32 10.63 15.34
C ASP A 102 -9.12 11.03 13.87
N TRP A 103 -7.90 11.28 13.44
CA TRP A 103 -7.56 11.77 12.11
C TRP A 103 -8.11 10.92 10.96
N PHE A 104 -8.27 9.64 11.19
CA PHE A 104 -8.70 8.67 10.17
C PHE A 104 -10.22 8.58 10.00
N LYS A 105 -11.03 9.09 10.96
CA LYS A 105 -12.50 8.97 10.90
C LYS A 105 -13.13 9.50 9.62
N PRO A 106 -12.77 10.69 9.11
CA PRO A 106 -13.31 11.18 7.84
C PRO A 106 -12.92 10.28 6.64
N LEU A 107 -11.78 9.61 6.71
CA LEU A 107 -11.32 8.69 5.67
C LEU A 107 -12.12 7.38 5.70
N MET A 108 -12.47 6.92 6.89
CA MET A 108 -13.34 5.76 7.07
C MET A 108 -14.72 6.01 6.44
N ASP A 109 -15.29 7.21 6.60
CA ASP A 109 -16.57 7.60 6.00
C ASP A 109 -16.51 7.63 4.47
N LEU A 110 -15.33 7.80 3.88
CA LEU A 110 -15.08 7.71 2.44
C LEU A 110 -14.80 6.27 1.94
N GLY A 111 -14.83 5.27 2.83
CA GLY A 111 -14.58 3.88 2.49
C GLY A 111 -13.12 3.52 2.31
N ILE A 112 -12.17 4.33 2.84
CA ILE A 112 -10.76 3.98 2.87
C ILE A 112 -10.56 2.75 3.75
N LEU A 113 -9.91 1.71 3.23
CA LEU A 113 -9.75 0.44 3.93
C LEU A 113 -8.63 0.48 4.97
N ALA A 114 -7.51 1.07 4.60
CA ALA A 114 -6.28 1.01 5.41
C ALA A 114 -5.35 2.20 5.14
N VAL A 115 -4.34 2.33 5.99
CA VAL A 115 -3.23 3.28 5.85
C VAL A 115 -1.89 2.54 5.74
N ASP A 116 -1.05 2.99 4.82
CA ASP A 116 0.37 2.63 4.73
C ASP A 116 1.24 3.90 4.62
N MET A 117 2.47 3.76 4.19
CA MET A 117 3.39 4.89 4.04
C MET A 117 4.06 4.94 2.65
N GLU A 118 3.70 4.08 1.67
CA GLU A 118 4.48 3.90 0.44
C GLU A 118 3.66 3.81 -0.85
N THR A 119 2.50 3.22 -0.82
CA THR A 119 1.75 2.77 -2.02
C THR A 119 1.47 3.92 -2.99
N HIS A 120 1.11 5.10 -2.50
CA HIS A 120 0.79 6.24 -3.36
C HIS A 120 1.96 6.60 -4.28
N LEU A 121 3.18 6.68 -3.74
CA LEU A 121 4.34 7.02 -4.55
C LEU A 121 4.75 5.87 -5.47
N LEU A 122 4.63 4.62 -5.03
CA LEU A 122 4.88 3.47 -5.90
C LEU A 122 4.03 3.53 -7.16
N TYR A 123 2.72 3.73 -7.01
CA TYR A 123 1.81 3.82 -8.16
C TYR A 123 2.07 5.06 -9.02
N THR A 124 2.37 6.20 -8.39
CA THR A 124 2.76 7.43 -9.12
C THR A 124 4.00 7.21 -9.98
N LEU A 125 5.02 6.55 -9.47
CA LEU A 125 6.24 6.25 -10.22
C LEU A 125 6.01 5.21 -11.31
N ALA A 126 5.19 4.18 -11.05
CA ALA A 126 4.82 3.22 -12.07
C ALA A 126 4.12 3.91 -13.25
N MET A 127 3.15 4.78 -12.99
CA MET A 127 2.51 5.61 -14.02
C MET A 127 3.53 6.48 -14.78
N ARG A 128 4.43 7.17 -14.06
CA ARG A 128 5.45 8.04 -14.66
C ARG A 128 6.40 7.29 -15.61
N HIS A 129 6.75 6.06 -15.26
CA HIS A 129 7.67 5.22 -16.03
C HIS A 129 6.96 4.30 -17.03
N CYS A 130 5.62 4.37 -17.15
CA CYS A 130 4.81 3.44 -17.95
C CYS A 130 5.09 1.97 -17.57
N LYS A 131 5.12 1.67 -16.27
CA LYS A 131 5.37 0.37 -15.67
C LYS A 131 4.18 -0.08 -14.83
N CYS A 132 4.20 -1.34 -14.40
CA CYS A 132 3.13 -1.95 -13.63
C CYS A 132 3.51 -2.00 -12.14
N ALA A 133 2.54 -1.72 -11.26
CA ALA A 133 2.73 -1.89 -9.83
C ALA A 133 1.47 -2.42 -9.14
N LEU A 134 1.67 -3.18 -8.06
CA LEU A 134 0.64 -3.65 -7.15
C LEU A 134 1.15 -3.51 -5.71
N SER A 135 0.27 -3.16 -4.78
CA SER A 135 0.58 -3.15 -3.35
C SER A 135 -0.39 -4.07 -2.62
N VAL A 136 0.17 -5.09 -2.00
CA VAL A 136 -0.53 -6.10 -1.19
C VAL A 136 -0.05 -5.95 0.24
N ASN A 137 -0.96 -5.78 1.19
CA ASN A 137 -0.64 -5.45 2.57
C ASN A 137 -1.37 -6.38 3.53
N THR A 138 -0.70 -6.81 4.60
CA THR A 138 -1.37 -7.44 5.74
C THR A 138 -1.72 -6.37 6.77
N VAL A 139 -2.92 -6.39 7.30
CA VAL A 139 -3.35 -5.52 8.40
C VAL A 139 -2.62 -5.93 9.68
N SER A 140 -1.65 -5.13 10.11
CA SER A 140 -0.83 -5.39 11.30
C SER A 140 -1.44 -4.83 12.59
N ASP A 141 -2.23 -3.78 12.46
CA ASP A 141 -2.90 -3.08 13.56
C ASP A 141 -4.19 -2.44 13.05
N HIS A 142 -5.09 -2.11 13.97
CA HIS A 142 -6.37 -1.50 13.62
C HIS A 142 -6.61 -0.23 14.42
N LEU A 143 -6.82 0.90 13.72
CA LEU A 143 -6.98 2.20 14.36
C LEU A 143 -8.28 2.31 15.17
N LEU A 144 -9.34 1.59 14.77
CA LEU A 144 -10.54 1.41 15.59
C LEU A 144 -10.29 0.34 16.63
N GLY A 145 -10.07 0.72 17.88
CA GLY A 145 -9.99 -0.22 19.00
C GLY A 145 -8.57 -0.66 19.41
N GLY A 146 -7.53 -0.17 18.72
CA GLY A 146 -6.15 -0.34 19.18
C GLY A 146 -5.64 -1.80 19.23
N VAL A 147 -6.23 -2.68 18.42
CA VAL A 147 -5.76 -4.07 18.31
C VAL A 147 -4.55 -4.10 17.40
N GLU A 148 -3.47 -4.76 17.83
CA GLU A 148 -2.24 -4.90 17.04
C GLU A 148 -1.67 -6.32 17.12
N MET A 149 -0.94 -6.72 16.08
CA MET A 149 -0.16 -7.94 16.07
C MET A 149 1.03 -7.83 17.04
N SER A 150 1.36 -8.91 17.75
CA SER A 150 2.63 -9.02 18.44
C SER A 150 3.81 -9.02 17.45
N SER A 151 5.04 -8.77 17.94
CA SER A 151 6.23 -8.83 17.09
C SER A 151 6.40 -10.19 16.43
N GLU A 152 6.11 -11.28 17.15
CA GLU A 152 6.15 -12.64 16.61
C GLU A 152 5.10 -12.89 15.54
N GLN A 153 3.88 -12.35 15.74
CA GLN A 153 2.80 -12.42 14.75
C GLN A 153 3.12 -11.60 13.49
N ARG A 154 3.79 -10.44 13.63
CA ARG A 154 4.25 -9.65 12.47
C ARG A 154 5.31 -10.41 11.68
N GLU A 155 6.23 -11.08 12.32
CA GLU A 155 7.29 -11.86 11.67
C GLU A 155 6.74 -13.08 10.90
N SER A 156 5.79 -13.82 11.49
CA SER A 156 5.21 -15.02 10.89
C SER A 156 3.94 -14.78 10.07
N GLY A 157 3.13 -13.77 10.43
CA GLY A 157 1.82 -13.49 9.83
C GLY A 157 1.87 -12.90 8.42
N LEU A 158 3.04 -12.44 7.97
CA LEU A 158 3.24 -11.95 6.61
C LEU A 158 3.50 -13.08 5.61
N ASN A 159 3.83 -14.29 6.06
CA ASN A 159 4.23 -15.39 5.19
C ASN A 159 3.12 -15.78 4.22
N THR A 160 1.87 -15.88 4.68
CA THR A 160 0.72 -16.20 3.81
C THR A 160 0.60 -15.22 2.65
N MET A 161 0.70 -13.92 2.93
CA MET A 161 0.65 -12.89 1.89
C MET A 161 1.83 -13.01 0.92
N ILE A 162 3.06 -13.22 1.44
CA ILE A 162 4.28 -13.35 0.63
C ILE A 162 4.17 -14.58 -0.29
N GLU A 163 3.78 -15.73 0.25
CA GLU A 163 3.60 -16.97 -0.51
C GLU A 163 2.55 -16.77 -1.60
N THR A 164 1.38 -16.21 -1.27
CA THR A 164 0.32 -15.94 -2.25
C THR A 164 0.80 -15.00 -3.37
N VAL A 165 1.56 -13.97 -3.05
CA VAL A 165 2.12 -13.06 -4.07
C VAL A 165 3.11 -13.81 -4.97
N LEU A 166 3.99 -14.64 -4.41
CA LEU A 166 4.98 -15.40 -5.19
C LEU A 166 4.32 -16.46 -6.11
N GLU A 167 3.18 -17.00 -5.71
CA GLU A 167 2.39 -17.92 -6.53
C GLU A 167 1.60 -17.21 -7.64
N SER A 168 1.45 -15.89 -7.54
CA SER A 168 0.62 -15.07 -8.45
C SER A 168 1.41 -14.39 -9.58
N VAL A 169 2.75 -14.53 -9.61
CA VAL A 169 3.62 -13.82 -10.58
C VAL A 169 4.45 -14.74 -11.45
#